data_9eee65e9f7cb1a38d293a2e80eb570d9
#
_entry.id   9eee65e9f7cb1a38d293a2e80eb570d9
#
_cell.length_a   1.000
_cell.length_b   1.000
_cell.length_c   1.000
_cell.angle_alpha   90.00
_cell.angle_beta   90.00
_cell.angle_gamma   90.00
#
_symmetry.space_group_name_H-M   'P 1'
#
loop_
_entity.id
_entity.type
_entity.pdbx_description
1 polymer ?
#
loop_
_entity_poly.entity_id
_entity_poly.type
_entity_poly.pdbx_seq_one_letter_code
_entity_poly.pdbx_strand_id
1 'polypeptide(L)'
;MSTMTATTQPSGDWKQTLSKLKGHLLFGTSHMLPFVVAGGVLLALAVMATGKGAVPDTGILADISTIAIKGLVLFPIILGGFIGYSIADKPALAPAFIASGIMADLGGGFLGCIVAGFIAGGVVLQLKKLPIPAHLSALGVYFIYPLVGTLVSAGIVMWGLGAAISSFMIAMNEFLASMAGSSKAVLGAILGGMTAFDMGGPINKVATLFAQTQVNTQPWLMGGVGIAICTPPLGMALATFMFKKKFSKEEQEAGKAAAIMGSIGISEGAIPFAANDPMRVLPSIVIGGMVGCVFGFMTDVLLHAPWGGLITAPVSSNIPMYVVGIALGSLTTALIVGFWKPVVVEDETAVATPVQAQAAPVAGEGEYDVLAVTCCPSGVAHTFMAAKALEKAGAAAGIKIKVETQGSNGLVNKLTAKDVANAKFIILAHDIPVKESDRFANIRQVECSTKEAMKNALTLIQG
;
A
#
# COMPACT_ATOMS: atom_id res chain seq x y z
N MET A 1 53.10 -6.17 3.30
CA MET A 1 52.55 -6.61 2.02
C MET A 1 51.69 -7.83 2.26
N SER A 2 50.39 -7.66 2.29
CA SER A 2 49.44 -8.75 2.14
C SER A 2 48.14 -8.12 1.65
N THR A 3 47.94 -8.20 0.36
CA THR A 3 46.76 -7.71 -0.35
C THR A 3 45.61 -8.68 -0.10
N MET A 4 44.65 -8.25 0.73
CA MET A 4 43.34 -8.89 0.78
C MET A 4 42.55 -8.48 -0.47
N THR A 5 42.52 -9.36 -1.44
CA THR A 5 41.60 -9.33 -2.58
C THR A 5 40.20 -9.55 -2.07
N ALA A 6 39.40 -8.51 -2.11
CA ALA A 6 37.95 -8.60 -1.94
C ALA A 6 37.36 -9.37 -3.13
N THR A 7 37.01 -10.62 -2.90
CA THR A 7 36.25 -11.43 -3.86
C THR A 7 34.80 -10.92 -3.87
N THR A 8 34.50 -10.03 -4.81
CA THR A 8 33.14 -9.77 -5.24
C THR A 8 32.59 -11.02 -5.92
N GLN A 9 31.80 -11.80 -5.21
CA GLN A 9 30.98 -12.84 -5.83
C GLN A 9 29.84 -12.16 -6.59
N PRO A 10 29.64 -12.45 -7.87
CA PRO A 10 28.45 -12.07 -8.60
C PRO A 10 27.37 -13.11 -8.33
N SER A 11 26.80 -13.14 -7.16
CA SER A 11 25.52 -13.79 -6.94
C SER A 11 24.45 -12.81 -7.45
N GLY A 12 23.93 -13.09 -8.65
CA GLY A 12 22.73 -12.43 -9.13
C GLY A 12 21.62 -12.64 -8.11
N ASP A 13 21.50 -11.71 -7.17
CA ASP A 13 20.62 -11.87 -6.03
C ASP A 13 19.19 -11.58 -6.50
N TRP A 14 18.54 -12.63 -7.09
CA TRP A 14 17.13 -12.58 -7.50
C TRP A 14 16.23 -12.05 -6.38
N LYS A 15 16.63 -12.25 -5.12
CA LYS A 15 15.93 -11.72 -3.94
C LYS A 15 16.00 -10.20 -3.88
N GLN A 16 17.14 -9.60 -4.19
CA GLN A 16 17.27 -8.13 -4.26
C GLN A 16 16.47 -7.56 -5.42
N THR A 17 16.50 -8.20 -6.58
CA THR A 17 15.69 -7.80 -7.73
C THR A 17 14.20 -7.86 -7.42
N LEU A 18 13.74 -8.96 -6.81
CA LEU A 18 12.35 -9.11 -6.39
C LEU A 18 11.96 -8.07 -5.34
N SER A 19 12.85 -7.76 -4.40
CA SER A 19 12.63 -6.71 -3.40
C SER A 19 12.49 -5.33 -4.05
N LYS A 20 13.32 -4.99 -5.03
CA LYS A 20 13.22 -3.73 -5.79
C LYS A 20 11.90 -3.65 -6.57
N LEU A 21 11.54 -4.71 -7.31
CA LEU A 21 10.26 -4.78 -8.03
C LEU A 21 9.07 -4.57 -7.09
N LYS A 22 9.09 -5.22 -5.92
CA LYS A 22 8.08 -5.03 -4.88
C LYS A 22 8.05 -3.57 -4.40
N GLY A 23 9.21 -2.93 -4.18
CA GLY A 23 9.30 -1.53 -3.78
C GLY A 23 8.64 -0.60 -4.80
N HIS A 24 8.92 -0.76 -6.08
CA HIS A 24 8.31 0.03 -7.16
C HIS A 24 6.79 -0.18 -7.24
N LEU A 25 6.33 -1.42 -7.09
CA LEU A 25 4.90 -1.74 -7.06
C LEU A 25 4.19 -1.06 -5.88
N LEU A 26 4.77 -1.16 -4.67
CA LEU A 26 4.23 -0.52 -3.47
C LEU A 26 4.22 1.00 -3.59
N PHE A 27 5.24 1.59 -4.21
CA PHE A 27 5.27 3.03 -4.50
C PHE A 27 4.10 3.44 -5.41
N GLY A 28 3.88 2.75 -6.52
CA GLY A 28 2.74 2.99 -7.41
C GLY A 28 1.41 2.83 -6.68
N THR A 29 1.26 1.76 -5.90
CA THR A 29 0.04 1.48 -5.11
C THR A 29 -0.26 2.61 -4.13
N SER A 30 0.73 3.16 -3.43
CA SER A 30 0.52 4.25 -2.48
C SER A 30 -0.01 5.52 -3.13
N HIS A 31 0.39 5.80 -4.37
CA HIS A 31 -0.05 6.99 -5.10
C HIS A 31 -1.45 6.83 -5.74
N MET A 32 -1.88 5.61 -6.02
CA MET A 32 -3.24 5.37 -6.52
C MET A 32 -4.31 5.41 -5.44
N LEU A 33 -3.96 5.11 -4.16
CA LEU A 33 -4.92 5.00 -3.07
C LEU A 33 -5.85 6.22 -2.91
N PRO A 34 -5.37 7.48 -2.95
CA PRO A 34 -6.24 8.64 -2.85
C PRO A 34 -7.32 8.69 -3.93
N PHE A 35 -7.04 8.21 -5.15
CA PHE A 35 -7.99 8.18 -6.26
C PHE A 35 -9.06 7.12 -6.05
N VAL A 36 -8.66 5.94 -5.56
CA VAL A 36 -9.60 4.86 -5.21
C VAL A 36 -10.53 5.30 -4.07
N VAL A 37 -9.97 5.92 -3.03
CA VAL A 37 -10.75 6.41 -1.88
C VAL A 37 -11.70 7.53 -2.31
N ALA A 38 -11.21 8.54 -3.01
CA ALA A 38 -12.05 9.65 -3.50
C ALA A 38 -13.16 9.14 -4.42
N GLY A 39 -12.82 8.34 -5.44
CA GLY A 39 -13.80 7.80 -6.38
C GLY A 39 -14.78 6.85 -5.70
N GLY A 40 -14.30 5.89 -4.92
CA GLY A 40 -15.15 4.89 -4.25
C GLY A 40 -16.10 5.50 -3.21
N VAL A 41 -15.59 6.38 -2.35
CA VAL A 41 -16.41 7.02 -1.31
C VAL A 41 -17.42 8.01 -1.92
N LEU A 42 -17.02 8.85 -2.88
CA LEU A 42 -17.93 9.76 -3.55
C LEU A 42 -19.05 9.02 -4.29
N LEU A 43 -18.73 7.92 -4.97
CA LEU A 43 -19.74 7.12 -5.66
C LEU A 43 -20.71 6.47 -4.66
N ALA A 44 -20.18 5.91 -3.57
CA ALA A 44 -21.01 5.34 -2.50
C ALA A 44 -21.96 6.40 -1.90
N LEU A 45 -21.46 7.60 -1.61
CA LEU A 45 -22.29 8.70 -1.09
C LEU A 45 -23.36 9.16 -2.09
N ALA A 46 -23.02 9.26 -3.38
CA ALA A 46 -23.99 9.63 -4.42
C ALA A 46 -25.10 8.57 -4.55
N VAL A 47 -24.74 7.29 -4.52
CA VAL A 47 -25.72 6.18 -4.55
C VAL A 47 -26.59 6.20 -3.28
N MET A 48 -26.00 6.39 -2.10
CA MET A 48 -26.73 6.52 -0.83
C MET A 48 -27.77 7.65 -0.87
N ALA A 49 -27.39 8.79 -1.41
CA ALA A 49 -28.28 9.97 -1.46
C ALA A 49 -29.52 9.76 -2.36
N THR A 50 -29.50 8.80 -3.29
CA THR A 50 -30.68 8.44 -4.09
C THR A 50 -31.70 7.63 -3.30
N GLY A 51 -31.28 6.89 -2.28
CA GLY A 51 -32.10 5.91 -1.57
C GLY A 51 -32.52 4.69 -2.41
N LYS A 52 -32.03 4.56 -3.67
CA LYS A 52 -32.47 3.54 -4.61
C LYS A 52 -31.46 2.40 -4.84
N GLY A 53 -30.28 2.45 -4.18
CA GLY A 53 -29.24 1.43 -4.36
C GLY A 53 -28.66 1.34 -5.77
N ALA A 54 -28.90 2.32 -6.64
CA ALA A 54 -28.40 2.38 -8.01
C ALA A 54 -27.60 3.66 -8.25
N VAL A 55 -26.68 3.60 -9.19
CA VAL A 55 -25.91 4.80 -9.61
C VAL A 55 -26.88 5.82 -10.19
N PRO A 56 -26.90 7.05 -9.67
CA PRO A 56 -27.78 8.09 -10.15
C PRO A 56 -27.45 8.47 -11.60
N ASP A 57 -28.48 8.66 -12.42
CA ASP A 57 -28.40 8.96 -13.86
C ASP A 57 -28.85 10.39 -14.20
N THR A 58 -29.39 11.13 -13.21
CA THR A 58 -29.91 12.50 -13.40
C THR A 58 -29.55 13.42 -12.25
N GLY A 59 -29.44 14.72 -12.55
CA GLY A 59 -29.21 15.78 -11.55
C GLY A 59 -27.79 15.78 -10.97
N ILE A 60 -27.61 16.58 -9.93
CA ILE A 60 -26.31 16.80 -9.29
C ILE A 60 -25.66 15.52 -8.75
N LEU A 61 -26.45 14.52 -8.36
CA LEU A 61 -25.93 13.24 -7.91
C LEU A 61 -25.32 12.42 -9.05
N ALA A 62 -25.87 12.53 -10.29
CA ALA A 62 -25.25 11.95 -11.49
C ALA A 62 -23.91 12.61 -11.82
N ASP A 63 -23.83 13.95 -11.65
CA ASP A 63 -22.57 14.68 -11.84
C ASP A 63 -21.51 14.22 -10.83
N ILE A 64 -21.89 14.08 -9.55
CA ILE A 64 -21.01 13.57 -8.49
C ILE A 64 -20.56 12.12 -8.82
N SER A 65 -21.49 11.28 -9.30
CA SER A 65 -21.14 9.91 -9.71
C SER A 65 -20.17 9.90 -10.90
N THR A 66 -20.35 10.81 -11.86
CA THR A 66 -19.43 10.97 -12.99
C THR A 66 -18.03 11.36 -12.53
N ILE A 67 -17.91 12.32 -11.60
CA ILE A 67 -16.63 12.70 -10.98
C ILE A 67 -16.00 11.49 -10.28
N ALA A 68 -16.76 10.75 -9.49
CA ALA A 68 -16.31 9.58 -8.77
C ALA A 68 -15.80 8.48 -9.71
N ILE A 69 -16.56 8.16 -10.75
CA ILE A 69 -16.20 7.16 -11.77
C ILE A 69 -14.90 7.56 -12.48
N LYS A 70 -14.68 8.85 -12.77
CA LYS A 70 -13.40 9.31 -13.35
C LYS A 70 -12.21 8.99 -12.45
N GLY A 71 -12.35 9.17 -11.13
CA GLY A 71 -11.32 8.75 -10.17
C GLY A 71 -11.04 7.24 -10.23
N LEU A 72 -12.11 6.44 -10.32
CA LEU A 72 -12.00 4.97 -10.41
C LEU A 72 -11.45 4.48 -11.77
N VAL A 73 -11.66 5.18 -12.85
CA VAL A 73 -11.07 4.84 -14.17
C VAL A 73 -9.59 5.21 -14.23
N LEU A 74 -9.20 6.29 -13.55
CA LEU A 74 -7.81 6.78 -13.57
C LEU A 74 -6.86 5.97 -12.69
N PHE A 75 -7.33 5.32 -11.62
CA PHE A 75 -6.40 4.75 -10.63
C PHE A 75 -5.47 3.65 -11.18
N PRO A 76 -5.84 2.76 -12.12
CA PRO A 76 -4.91 1.79 -12.69
C PRO A 76 -3.80 2.49 -13.51
N ILE A 77 -4.17 3.55 -14.22
CA ILE A 77 -3.24 4.36 -15.02
C ILE A 77 -2.24 5.06 -14.10
N ILE A 78 -2.72 5.62 -12.99
CA ILE A 78 -1.90 6.26 -11.98
C ILE A 78 -0.93 5.28 -11.35
N LEU A 79 -1.39 4.07 -11.01
CA LEU A 79 -0.53 3.00 -10.52
C LEU A 79 0.66 2.74 -11.46
N GLY A 80 0.38 2.46 -12.74
CA GLY A 80 1.43 2.19 -13.73
C GLY A 80 2.33 3.39 -13.97
N GLY A 81 1.76 4.59 -14.02
CA GLY A 81 2.52 5.84 -14.14
C GLY A 81 3.53 6.04 -13.03
N PHE A 82 3.11 5.81 -11.77
CA PHE A 82 4.00 5.95 -10.61
C PHE A 82 4.96 4.77 -10.42
N ILE A 83 4.66 3.58 -10.93
CA ILE A 83 5.64 2.49 -11.04
C ILE A 83 6.79 2.94 -11.95
N GLY A 84 6.49 3.46 -13.14
CA GLY A 84 7.50 3.97 -14.06
C GLY A 84 8.33 5.12 -13.47
N TYR A 85 7.64 6.06 -12.79
CA TYR A 85 8.31 7.14 -12.06
C TYR A 85 9.28 6.60 -10.99
N SER A 86 8.85 5.62 -10.21
CA SER A 86 9.69 5.00 -9.16
C SER A 86 10.95 4.32 -9.72
N ILE A 87 10.91 3.88 -10.99
CA ILE A 87 12.04 3.20 -11.65
C ILE A 87 13.00 4.19 -12.28
N ALA A 88 12.49 5.22 -12.97
CA ALA A 88 13.30 6.09 -13.81
C ALA A 88 12.99 7.59 -13.65
N ASP A 89 12.39 8.01 -12.53
CA ASP A 89 12.06 9.38 -12.15
C ASP A 89 11.16 10.14 -13.14
N LYS A 90 11.20 11.47 -13.10
CA LYS A 90 10.37 12.35 -13.94
C LYS A 90 10.37 12.02 -15.44
N PRO A 91 11.49 11.64 -16.08
CA PRO A 91 11.49 11.29 -17.49
C PRO A 91 10.58 10.12 -17.85
N ALA A 92 10.27 9.23 -16.91
CA ALA A 92 9.38 8.08 -17.13
C ALA A 92 7.90 8.39 -16.95
N LEU A 93 7.53 9.57 -16.44
CA LEU A 93 6.13 9.90 -16.20
C LEU A 93 5.27 9.79 -17.46
N ALA A 94 5.60 10.55 -18.51
CA ALA A 94 4.81 10.51 -19.75
C ALA A 94 4.78 9.11 -20.39
N PRO A 95 5.93 8.42 -20.60
CA PRO A 95 5.95 7.05 -21.09
C PRO A 95 5.06 6.10 -20.30
N ALA A 96 5.14 6.11 -18.98
CA ALA A 96 4.43 5.18 -18.12
C ALA A 96 2.92 5.47 -18.04
N PHE A 97 2.52 6.75 -17.93
CA PHE A 97 1.11 7.12 -17.92
C PHE A 97 0.44 6.82 -19.24
N ILE A 98 1.08 7.14 -20.36
CA ILE A 98 0.51 6.91 -21.71
C ILE A 98 0.44 5.42 -22.00
N ALA A 99 1.49 4.65 -21.75
CA ALA A 99 1.48 3.20 -21.93
C ALA A 99 0.42 2.51 -21.07
N SER A 100 0.26 2.96 -19.81
CA SER A 100 -0.79 2.46 -18.91
C SER A 100 -2.20 2.85 -19.37
N GLY A 101 -2.38 4.05 -19.93
CA GLY A 101 -3.64 4.48 -20.53
C GLY A 101 -4.03 3.59 -21.70
N ILE A 102 -3.12 3.35 -22.63
CA ILE A 102 -3.34 2.43 -23.76
C ILE A 102 -3.67 1.01 -23.26
N MET A 103 -2.96 0.53 -22.23
CA MET A 103 -3.22 -0.79 -21.66
C MET A 103 -4.62 -0.87 -21.02
N ALA A 104 -5.07 0.19 -20.36
CA ALA A 104 -6.41 0.28 -19.81
C ALA A 104 -7.47 0.24 -20.92
N ASP A 105 -7.28 1.00 -22.00
CA ASP A 105 -8.18 1.04 -23.17
C ASP A 105 -8.24 -0.31 -23.90
N LEU A 106 -7.13 -1.07 -23.93
CA LEU A 106 -7.08 -2.43 -24.46
C LEU A 106 -7.75 -3.47 -23.56
N GLY A 107 -8.26 -3.09 -22.38
CA GLY A 107 -8.88 -4.01 -21.44
C GLY A 107 -7.90 -4.80 -20.59
N GLY A 108 -6.62 -4.41 -20.56
CA GLY A 108 -5.59 -5.05 -19.71
C GLY A 108 -5.78 -4.82 -18.21
N GLY A 109 -6.69 -3.90 -17.83
CA GLY A 109 -7.09 -3.63 -16.46
C GLY A 109 -5.92 -3.24 -15.57
N PHE A 110 -6.08 -3.51 -14.29
CA PHE A 110 -5.11 -3.17 -13.24
C PHE A 110 -3.76 -3.89 -13.43
N LEU A 111 -3.78 -5.20 -13.71
CA LEU A 111 -2.56 -6.00 -13.91
C LEU A 111 -1.78 -5.54 -15.15
N GLY A 112 -2.50 -5.23 -16.23
CA GLY A 112 -1.90 -4.71 -17.44
C GLY A 112 -1.22 -3.36 -17.23
N CYS A 113 -1.82 -2.46 -16.46
CA CYS A 113 -1.20 -1.18 -16.11
C CYS A 113 0.07 -1.34 -15.25
N ILE A 114 0.12 -2.34 -14.36
CA ILE A 114 1.36 -2.69 -13.64
C ILE A 114 2.46 -3.06 -14.64
N VAL A 115 2.17 -3.97 -15.59
CA VAL A 115 3.14 -4.41 -16.60
C VAL A 115 3.59 -3.23 -17.47
N ALA A 116 2.65 -2.40 -17.92
CA ALA A 116 2.97 -1.20 -18.71
C ALA A 116 3.89 -0.23 -17.96
N GLY A 117 3.65 -0.03 -16.67
CA GLY A 117 4.50 0.81 -15.81
C GLY A 117 5.92 0.27 -15.69
N PHE A 118 6.10 -1.04 -15.49
CA PHE A 118 7.43 -1.67 -15.46
C PHE A 118 8.14 -1.60 -16.82
N ILE A 119 7.43 -1.83 -17.92
CA ILE A 119 7.98 -1.70 -19.28
C ILE A 119 8.48 -0.27 -19.49
N ALA A 120 7.64 0.73 -19.23
CA ALA A 120 7.99 2.13 -19.45
C ALA A 120 9.16 2.59 -18.58
N GLY A 121 9.13 2.23 -17.29
CA GLY A 121 10.24 2.50 -16.38
C GLY A 121 11.56 1.87 -16.86
N GLY A 122 11.51 0.60 -17.28
CA GLY A 122 12.65 -0.14 -17.82
C GLY A 122 13.19 0.46 -19.11
N VAL A 123 12.32 0.84 -20.05
CA VAL A 123 12.70 1.51 -21.31
C VAL A 123 13.43 2.82 -21.04
N VAL A 124 12.84 3.68 -20.19
CA VAL A 124 13.46 4.97 -19.88
C VAL A 124 14.76 4.80 -19.11
N LEU A 125 14.87 3.81 -18.22
CA LEU A 125 16.11 3.49 -17.52
C LEU A 125 17.22 3.08 -18.51
N GLN A 126 16.91 2.36 -19.59
CA GLN A 126 17.88 2.05 -20.64
C GLN A 126 18.22 3.28 -21.48
N LEU A 127 17.24 4.11 -21.82
CA LEU A 127 17.49 5.37 -22.54
C LEU A 127 18.40 6.32 -21.76
N LYS A 128 18.30 6.35 -20.43
CA LYS A 128 19.21 7.14 -19.57
C LYS A 128 20.68 6.72 -19.66
N LYS A 129 20.97 5.52 -20.13
CA LYS A 129 22.37 5.04 -20.34
C LYS A 129 22.98 5.55 -21.64
N LEU A 130 22.20 6.16 -22.53
CA LEU A 130 22.72 6.75 -23.77
C LEU A 130 23.65 7.94 -23.44
N PRO A 131 24.84 8.00 -24.04
CA PRO A 131 25.80 9.08 -23.80
C PRO A 131 25.34 10.38 -24.45
N ILE A 132 24.56 11.18 -23.70
CA ILE A 132 24.13 12.51 -24.13
C ILE A 132 25.15 13.52 -23.62
N PRO A 133 25.76 14.37 -24.49
CA PRO A 133 26.69 15.41 -24.06
C PRO A 133 26.06 16.34 -23.02
N ALA A 134 26.83 16.80 -22.04
CA ALA A 134 26.33 17.61 -20.92
C ALA A 134 25.56 18.87 -21.35
N HIS A 135 25.98 19.53 -22.44
CA HIS A 135 25.28 20.69 -22.98
C HIS A 135 23.93 20.38 -23.64
N LEU A 136 23.63 19.09 -23.94
CA LEU A 136 22.36 18.62 -24.47
C LEU A 136 21.55 17.84 -23.45
N SER A 137 21.94 17.79 -22.18
CA SER A 137 21.27 17.04 -21.13
C SER A 137 19.79 17.43 -20.96
N ALA A 138 19.47 18.72 -21.09
CA ALA A 138 18.10 19.21 -21.09
C ALA A 138 17.25 18.63 -22.24
N LEU A 139 17.83 18.48 -23.44
CA LEU A 139 17.18 17.84 -24.58
C LEU A 139 16.84 16.38 -24.27
N GLY A 140 17.75 15.68 -23.58
CA GLY A 140 17.50 14.30 -23.09
C GLY A 140 16.26 14.23 -22.21
N VAL A 141 16.21 15.04 -21.16
CA VAL A 141 15.18 14.99 -20.13
C VAL A 141 13.80 15.45 -20.64
N TYR A 142 13.76 16.54 -21.39
CA TYR A 142 12.49 17.16 -21.80
C TYR A 142 11.97 16.70 -23.15
N PHE A 143 12.80 16.08 -23.99
CA PHE A 143 12.42 15.69 -25.35
C PHE A 143 12.70 14.22 -25.65
N ILE A 144 13.94 13.75 -25.55
CA ILE A 144 14.31 12.40 -26.00
C ILE A 144 13.62 11.34 -25.13
N TYR A 145 13.76 11.40 -23.82
CA TYR A 145 13.19 10.37 -22.93
C TYR A 145 11.67 10.35 -22.96
N PRO A 146 10.93 11.48 -22.90
CA PRO A 146 9.48 11.44 -23.06
C PRO A 146 9.03 10.96 -24.43
N LEU A 147 9.64 11.45 -25.53
CA LEU A 147 9.20 11.10 -26.88
C LEU A 147 9.52 9.64 -27.24
N VAL A 148 10.81 9.30 -27.19
CA VAL A 148 11.27 7.94 -27.56
C VAL A 148 10.78 6.92 -26.53
N GLY A 149 10.85 7.28 -25.23
CA GLY A 149 10.34 6.43 -24.16
C GLY A 149 8.87 6.12 -24.32
N THR A 150 8.04 7.12 -24.67
CA THR A 150 6.60 6.89 -24.93
C THR A 150 6.39 6.04 -26.17
N LEU A 151 7.03 6.35 -27.28
CA LEU A 151 6.83 5.61 -28.52
C LEU A 151 7.20 4.13 -28.36
N VAL A 152 8.34 3.86 -27.72
CA VAL A 152 8.81 2.48 -27.49
C VAL A 152 7.91 1.75 -26.47
N SER A 153 7.62 2.37 -25.33
CA SER A 153 6.83 1.74 -24.27
C SER A 153 5.38 1.49 -24.71
N ALA A 154 4.75 2.50 -25.29
CA ALA A 154 3.39 2.42 -25.80
C ALA A 154 3.32 1.48 -27.03
N GLY A 155 4.36 1.45 -27.85
CA GLY A 155 4.47 0.52 -28.98
C GLY A 155 4.56 -0.94 -28.51
N ILE A 156 5.37 -1.25 -27.49
CA ILE A 156 5.43 -2.59 -26.90
C ILE A 156 4.06 -3.00 -26.35
N VAL A 157 3.36 -2.09 -25.70
CA VAL A 157 2.01 -2.34 -25.19
C VAL A 157 1.02 -2.53 -26.33
N MET A 158 0.96 -1.60 -27.28
CA MET A 158 -0.07 -1.58 -28.33
C MET A 158 0.09 -2.71 -29.34
N TRP A 159 1.32 -2.98 -29.77
CA TRP A 159 1.59 -3.93 -30.87
C TRP A 159 2.16 -5.27 -30.40
N GLY A 160 2.56 -5.37 -29.13
CA GLY A 160 3.18 -6.58 -28.58
C GLY A 160 2.34 -7.24 -27.50
N LEU A 161 2.52 -6.83 -26.25
CA LEU A 161 1.98 -7.53 -25.09
C LEU A 161 0.52 -7.21 -24.75
N GLY A 162 -0.03 -6.08 -25.23
CA GLY A 162 -1.35 -5.61 -24.82
C GLY A 162 -2.47 -6.61 -25.14
N ALA A 163 -2.49 -7.16 -26.35
CA ALA A 163 -3.50 -8.14 -26.74
C ALA A 163 -3.41 -9.43 -25.90
N ALA A 164 -2.20 -9.91 -25.60
CA ALA A 164 -2.01 -11.11 -24.79
C ALA A 164 -2.48 -10.89 -23.34
N ILE A 165 -2.15 -9.73 -22.75
CA ILE A 165 -2.58 -9.37 -21.38
C ILE A 165 -4.10 -9.18 -21.33
N SER A 166 -4.67 -8.51 -22.31
CA SER A 166 -6.13 -8.34 -22.41
C SER A 166 -6.84 -9.69 -22.52
N SER A 167 -6.38 -10.59 -23.38
CA SER A 167 -6.92 -11.95 -23.49
C SER A 167 -6.80 -12.73 -22.19
N PHE A 168 -5.69 -12.61 -21.48
CA PHE A 168 -5.51 -13.21 -20.15
C PHE A 168 -6.51 -12.65 -19.15
N MET A 169 -6.72 -11.33 -19.14
CA MET A 169 -7.71 -10.68 -18.25
C MET A 169 -9.14 -11.13 -18.57
N ILE A 170 -9.49 -11.26 -19.86
CA ILE A 170 -10.79 -11.79 -20.28
C ILE A 170 -10.95 -13.22 -19.79
N ALA A 171 -10.00 -14.10 -20.06
CA ALA A 171 -10.05 -15.50 -19.63
C ALA A 171 -10.15 -15.64 -18.10
N MET A 172 -9.42 -14.80 -17.34
CA MET A 172 -9.51 -14.78 -15.89
C MET A 172 -10.91 -14.31 -15.42
N ASN A 173 -11.48 -13.29 -16.04
CA ASN A 173 -12.83 -12.82 -15.73
C ASN A 173 -13.89 -13.88 -16.07
N GLU A 174 -13.77 -14.55 -17.20
CA GLU A 174 -14.64 -15.66 -17.60
C GLU A 174 -14.54 -16.84 -16.63
N PHE A 175 -13.31 -17.21 -16.24
CA PHE A 175 -13.07 -18.25 -15.25
C PHE A 175 -13.77 -17.93 -13.92
N LEU A 176 -13.55 -16.71 -13.39
CA LEU A 176 -14.17 -16.29 -12.13
C LEU A 176 -15.70 -16.17 -12.25
N ALA A 177 -16.21 -15.70 -13.39
CA ALA A 177 -17.66 -15.65 -13.66
C ALA A 177 -18.27 -17.05 -13.77
N SER A 178 -17.56 -18.04 -14.34
CA SER A 178 -18.03 -19.44 -14.40
C SER A 178 -18.16 -20.06 -13.01
N MET A 179 -17.33 -19.67 -12.06
CA MET A 179 -17.42 -20.12 -10.66
C MET A 179 -18.66 -19.56 -9.95
N ALA A 180 -19.19 -18.42 -10.37
CA ALA A 180 -20.35 -17.78 -9.77
C ALA A 180 -21.62 -18.65 -9.84
N GLY A 181 -21.74 -19.50 -10.88
CA GLY A 181 -22.89 -20.39 -11.07
C GLY A 181 -22.82 -21.71 -10.32
N SER A 182 -21.61 -22.24 -10.04
CA SER A 182 -21.41 -23.61 -9.58
C SER A 182 -21.03 -23.75 -8.11
N SER A 183 -20.41 -22.75 -7.49
CA SER A 183 -20.00 -22.81 -6.08
C SER A 183 -19.71 -21.45 -5.48
N LYS A 184 -20.76 -20.73 -5.10
CA LYS A 184 -20.67 -19.43 -4.42
C LYS A 184 -19.76 -19.47 -3.17
N ALA A 185 -19.82 -20.56 -2.41
CA ALA A 185 -19.00 -20.70 -1.20
C ALA A 185 -17.50 -20.77 -1.52
N VAL A 186 -17.11 -21.56 -2.54
CA VAL A 186 -15.69 -21.66 -2.96
C VAL A 186 -15.20 -20.34 -3.50
N LEU A 187 -15.97 -19.70 -4.38
CA LEU A 187 -15.62 -18.39 -4.92
C LEU A 187 -15.52 -17.33 -3.82
N GLY A 188 -16.45 -17.34 -2.85
CA GLY A 188 -16.45 -16.47 -1.70
C GLY A 188 -15.20 -16.66 -0.82
N ALA A 189 -14.78 -17.92 -0.61
CA ALA A 189 -13.56 -18.22 0.12
C ALA A 189 -12.32 -17.69 -0.64
N ILE A 190 -12.24 -17.92 -1.94
CA ILE A 190 -11.11 -17.43 -2.77
C ILE A 190 -11.06 -15.90 -2.76
N LEU A 191 -12.13 -15.22 -3.14
CA LEU A 191 -12.16 -13.76 -3.22
C LEU A 191 -12.01 -13.11 -1.85
N GLY A 192 -12.66 -13.65 -0.82
CA GLY A 192 -12.53 -13.16 0.56
C GLY A 192 -11.11 -13.31 1.10
N GLY A 193 -10.49 -14.48 0.86
CA GLY A 193 -9.10 -14.74 1.22
C GLY A 193 -8.13 -13.80 0.50
N MET A 194 -8.26 -13.64 -0.81
CA MET A 194 -7.45 -12.71 -1.62
C MET A 194 -7.61 -11.26 -1.13
N THR A 195 -8.85 -10.85 -0.84
CA THR A 195 -9.16 -9.49 -0.36
C THR A 195 -8.48 -9.19 0.98
N ALA A 196 -8.43 -10.17 1.88
CA ALA A 196 -7.85 -10.00 3.20
C ALA A 196 -6.33 -10.21 3.25
N PHE A 197 -5.74 -10.95 2.30
CA PHE A 197 -4.36 -11.46 2.37
C PHE A 197 -3.29 -10.38 2.53
N ASP A 198 -3.31 -9.36 1.70
CA ASP A 198 -2.28 -8.30 1.67
C ASP A 198 -2.83 -6.89 1.95
N MET A 199 -4.04 -6.83 2.55
CA MET A 199 -4.62 -5.63 3.15
C MET A 199 -4.51 -4.38 2.26
N GLY A 200 -5.00 -4.45 1.02
CA GLY A 200 -4.93 -3.37 0.04
C GLY A 200 -3.75 -3.49 -0.95
N GLY A 201 -2.97 -4.55 -0.87
CA GLY A 201 -1.90 -4.85 -1.80
C GLY A 201 -2.36 -5.42 -3.15
N PRO A 202 -1.43 -5.95 -3.97
CA PRO A 202 -1.74 -6.43 -5.32
C PRO A 202 -2.80 -7.54 -5.38
N ILE A 203 -2.75 -8.52 -4.45
CA ILE A 203 -3.70 -9.64 -4.42
C ILE A 203 -5.10 -9.16 -4.05
N ASN A 204 -5.20 -8.31 -3.03
CA ASN A 204 -6.45 -7.65 -2.66
C ASN A 204 -7.04 -6.91 -3.87
N LYS A 205 -6.22 -6.15 -4.62
CA LYS A 205 -6.70 -5.36 -5.76
C LYS A 205 -7.23 -6.23 -6.90
N VAL A 206 -6.67 -7.41 -7.15
CA VAL A 206 -7.21 -8.34 -8.15
C VAL A 206 -8.65 -8.74 -7.78
N ALA A 207 -8.87 -9.17 -6.53
CA ALA A 207 -10.18 -9.61 -6.07
C ALA A 207 -11.20 -8.45 -6.03
N THR A 208 -10.80 -7.30 -5.46
CA THR A 208 -11.69 -6.15 -5.32
C THR A 208 -12.04 -5.54 -6.68
N LEU A 209 -11.09 -5.41 -7.60
CA LEU A 209 -11.35 -4.91 -8.94
C LEU A 209 -12.24 -5.83 -9.75
N PHE A 210 -12.01 -7.15 -9.66
CA PHE A 210 -12.92 -8.10 -10.28
C PHE A 210 -14.37 -7.87 -9.85
N ALA A 211 -14.63 -7.78 -8.55
CA ALA A 211 -15.97 -7.53 -8.04
C ALA A 211 -16.51 -6.13 -8.44
N GLN A 212 -15.66 -5.10 -8.41
CA GLN A 212 -16.00 -3.73 -8.81
C GLN A 212 -16.41 -3.63 -10.28
N THR A 213 -15.71 -4.33 -11.18
CA THR A 213 -16.08 -4.34 -12.62
C THR A 213 -17.43 -4.99 -12.88
N GLN A 214 -17.86 -5.86 -11.98
CA GLN A 214 -19.14 -6.60 -12.09
C GLN A 214 -20.28 -5.97 -11.28
N VAL A 215 -20.08 -4.82 -10.64
CA VAL A 215 -21.04 -4.22 -9.70
C VAL A 215 -22.41 -3.97 -10.33
N ASN A 216 -22.47 -3.64 -11.63
CA ASN A 216 -23.71 -3.36 -12.34
C ASN A 216 -24.42 -4.63 -12.85
N THR A 217 -23.68 -5.72 -13.10
CA THR A 217 -24.19 -6.97 -13.65
C THR A 217 -24.36 -8.05 -12.61
N GLN A 218 -23.43 -8.11 -11.64
CA GLN A 218 -23.40 -9.12 -10.59
C GLN A 218 -23.08 -8.47 -9.22
N PRO A 219 -23.98 -7.61 -8.66
CA PRO A 219 -23.73 -6.84 -7.45
C PRO A 219 -23.52 -7.71 -6.20
N TRP A 220 -23.89 -8.99 -6.22
CA TRP A 220 -23.64 -9.93 -5.13
C TRP A 220 -22.15 -10.20 -4.94
N LEU A 221 -21.32 -10.07 -5.98
CA LEU A 221 -19.85 -10.15 -5.82
C LEU A 221 -19.32 -9.05 -4.91
N MET A 222 -19.79 -7.83 -5.10
CA MET A 222 -19.45 -6.73 -4.20
C MET A 222 -20.07 -6.90 -2.81
N GLY A 223 -21.22 -7.56 -2.69
CA GLY A 223 -21.85 -7.89 -1.40
C GLY A 223 -20.89 -8.63 -0.47
N GLY A 224 -20.27 -9.71 -0.94
CA GLY A 224 -19.29 -10.45 -0.15
C GLY A 224 -17.91 -9.81 -0.09
N VAL A 225 -17.39 -9.31 -1.21
CA VAL A 225 -16.08 -8.65 -1.24
C VAL A 225 -16.07 -7.38 -0.41
N GLY A 226 -17.16 -6.60 -0.42
CA GLY A 226 -17.34 -5.40 0.42
C GLY A 226 -17.29 -5.73 1.92
N ILE A 227 -17.83 -6.89 2.32
CA ILE A 227 -17.68 -7.44 3.68
C ILE A 227 -16.20 -7.76 3.96
N ALA A 228 -15.53 -8.45 3.04
CA ALA A 228 -14.14 -8.87 3.23
C ALA A 228 -13.14 -7.71 3.28
N ILE A 229 -13.42 -6.59 2.62
CA ILE A 229 -12.56 -5.40 2.66
C ILE A 229 -12.39 -4.87 4.08
N CYS A 230 -13.45 -4.82 4.87
CA CYS A 230 -13.42 -4.24 6.21
C CYS A 230 -13.14 -5.26 7.33
N THR A 231 -13.25 -6.55 7.04
CA THR A 231 -13.04 -7.63 8.01
C THR A 231 -11.65 -7.62 8.66
N PRO A 232 -10.51 -7.45 7.95
CA PRO A 232 -9.20 -7.42 8.56
C PRO A 232 -9.03 -6.32 9.62
N PRO A 233 -9.27 -5.03 9.32
CA PRO A 233 -9.08 -3.97 10.30
C PRO A 233 -10.10 -4.03 11.44
N LEU A 234 -11.38 -4.32 11.16
CA LEU A 234 -12.40 -4.45 12.20
C LEU A 234 -12.15 -5.66 13.09
N GLY A 235 -11.69 -6.78 12.52
CA GLY A 235 -11.34 -7.98 13.28
C GLY A 235 -10.14 -7.74 14.20
N MET A 236 -9.11 -7.06 13.73
CA MET A 236 -7.97 -6.68 14.56
C MET A 236 -8.34 -5.67 15.64
N ALA A 237 -9.17 -4.66 15.31
CA ALA A 237 -9.70 -3.75 16.30
C ALA A 237 -10.48 -4.49 17.39
N LEU A 238 -11.40 -5.36 16.99
CA LEU A 238 -12.18 -6.17 17.93
C LEU A 238 -11.29 -7.06 18.81
N ALA A 239 -10.24 -7.66 18.23
CA ALA A 239 -9.26 -8.46 18.97
C ALA A 239 -8.56 -7.64 20.07
N THR A 240 -8.15 -6.41 19.78
CA THR A 240 -7.50 -5.52 20.78
C THR A 240 -8.46 -5.14 21.90
N PHE A 241 -9.76 -5.02 21.63
CA PHE A 241 -10.77 -4.73 22.66
C PHE A 241 -11.10 -5.96 23.52
N MET A 242 -11.22 -7.14 22.89
CA MET A 242 -11.59 -8.38 23.58
C MET A 242 -10.43 -9.00 24.37
N PHE A 243 -9.21 -8.94 23.82
CA PHE A 243 -8.02 -9.63 24.36
C PHE A 243 -6.93 -8.65 24.75
N LYS A 244 -7.25 -7.58 25.47
CA LYS A 244 -6.34 -6.47 25.83
C LYS A 244 -4.97 -6.93 26.34
N LYS A 245 -4.92 -7.99 27.18
CA LYS A 245 -3.67 -8.53 27.73
C LYS A 245 -2.73 -9.16 26.69
N LYS A 246 -3.19 -9.38 25.46
CA LYS A 246 -2.42 -10.01 24.37
C LYS A 246 -1.91 -9.00 23.36
N PHE A 247 -2.20 -7.73 23.55
CA PHE A 247 -1.78 -6.64 22.68
C PHE A 247 -1.08 -5.56 23.47
N SER A 248 0.04 -5.06 22.94
CA SER A 248 0.77 -3.93 23.54
C SER A 248 -0.09 -2.65 23.54
N LYS A 249 0.30 -1.64 24.30
CA LYS A 249 -0.42 -0.35 24.31
C LYS A 249 -0.46 0.29 22.93
N GLU A 250 0.63 0.19 22.17
CA GLU A 250 0.72 0.68 20.80
C GLU A 250 -0.25 -0.07 19.87
N GLU A 251 -0.35 -1.39 20.02
CA GLU A 251 -1.31 -2.19 19.26
C GLU A 251 -2.76 -1.86 19.63
N GLN A 252 -3.06 -1.55 20.91
CA GLN A 252 -4.39 -1.13 21.34
C GLN A 252 -4.76 0.24 20.75
N GLU A 253 -3.84 1.19 20.68
CA GLU A 253 -4.07 2.46 19.99
C GLU A 253 -4.24 2.26 18.47
N ALA A 254 -3.42 1.42 17.86
CA ALA A 254 -3.60 1.03 16.45
C ALA A 254 -4.98 0.39 16.22
N GLY A 255 -5.51 -0.35 17.20
CA GLY A 255 -6.85 -0.94 17.16
C GLY A 255 -7.97 0.09 17.05
N LYS A 256 -7.85 1.22 17.73
CA LYS A 256 -8.82 2.33 17.61
C LYS A 256 -8.81 2.92 16.20
N ALA A 257 -7.62 3.15 15.64
CA ALA A 257 -7.49 3.63 14.26
C ALA A 257 -8.03 2.61 13.25
N ALA A 258 -7.73 1.32 13.45
CA ALA A 258 -8.22 0.23 12.61
C ALA A 258 -9.75 0.12 12.62
N ALA A 259 -10.41 0.39 13.76
CA ALA A 259 -11.87 0.42 13.85
C ALA A 259 -12.47 1.50 12.92
N ILE A 260 -11.91 2.70 12.93
CA ILE A 260 -12.34 3.80 12.06
C ILE A 260 -12.07 3.44 10.59
N MET A 261 -10.85 3.03 10.29
CA MET A 261 -10.45 2.69 8.92
C MET A 261 -11.30 1.54 8.34
N GLY A 262 -11.55 0.50 9.12
CA GLY A 262 -12.41 -0.61 8.71
C GLY A 262 -13.86 -0.19 8.49
N SER A 263 -14.38 0.72 9.30
CA SER A 263 -15.75 1.24 9.14
C SER A 263 -15.95 1.98 7.82
N ILE A 264 -14.92 2.66 7.31
CA ILE A 264 -14.95 3.35 6.01
C ILE A 264 -14.39 2.50 4.85
N GLY A 265 -14.08 1.22 5.08
CA GLY A 265 -13.65 0.29 4.03
C GLY A 265 -12.17 0.39 3.65
N ILE A 266 -11.30 0.72 4.58
CA ILE A 266 -9.84 0.80 4.38
C ILE A 266 -9.19 -0.39 5.07
N SER A 267 -8.79 -1.39 4.29
CA SER A 267 -8.20 -2.65 4.78
C SER A 267 -6.79 -2.48 5.38
N GLU A 268 -6.08 -1.42 5.01
CA GLU A 268 -4.73 -1.09 5.47
C GLU A 268 -4.65 -0.86 6.99
N GLY A 269 -5.77 -0.65 7.67
CA GLY A 269 -5.83 -0.55 9.14
C GLY A 269 -5.31 -1.80 9.87
N ALA A 270 -5.25 -2.95 9.21
CA ALA A 270 -4.69 -4.19 9.77
C ALA A 270 -3.17 -4.31 9.60
N ILE A 271 -2.52 -3.49 8.77
CA ILE A 271 -1.09 -3.58 8.46
C ILE A 271 -0.18 -3.52 9.71
N PRO A 272 -0.39 -2.63 10.70
CA PRO A 272 0.46 -2.57 11.87
C PRO A 272 0.53 -3.89 12.64
N PHE A 273 -0.58 -4.61 12.72
CA PHE A 273 -0.66 -5.89 13.40
C PHE A 273 0.03 -7.00 12.62
N ALA A 274 -0.17 -7.04 11.30
CA ALA A 274 0.49 -8.00 10.44
C ALA A 274 2.01 -7.77 10.36
N ALA A 275 2.46 -6.53 10.49
CA ALA A 275 3.88 -6.20 10.56
C ALA A 275 4.52 -6.71 11.86
N ASN A 276 3.80 -6.64 12.98
CA ASN A 276 4.29 -7.08 14.28
C ASN A 276 4.27 -8.61 14.44
N ASP A 277 3.20 -9.27 14.00
CA ASP A 277 3.02 -10.72 14.13
C ASP A 277 2.39 -11.34 12.89
N PRO A 278 3.13 -11.41 11.76
CA PRO A 278 2.58 -11.88 10.48
C PRO A 278 2.10 -13.33 10.57
N MET A 279 2.77 -14.17 11.36
CA MET A 279 2.47 -15.60 11.42
C MET A 279 1.10 -15.90 12.02
N ARG A 280 0.60 -15.04 12.91
CA ARG A 280 -0.71 -15.21 13.53
C ARG A 280 -1.77 -14.31 12.91
N VAL A 281 -1.40 -13.09 12.55
CA VAL A 281 -2.34 -12.11 12.03
C VAL A 281 -2.77 -12.46 10.61
N LEU A 282 -1.84 -12.79 9.68
CA LEU A 282 -2.20 -13.06 8.29
C LEU A 282 -3.21 -14.23 8.14
N PRO A 283 -2.98 -15.42 8.73
CA PRO A 283 -3.97 -16.48 8.64
C PRO A 283 -5.33 -16.09 9.26
N SER A 284 -5.30 -15.35 10.37
CA SER A 284 -6.54 -14.95 11.07
C SER A 284 -7.39 -14.01 10.22
N ILE A 285 -6.79 -12.98 9.60
CA ILE A 285 -7.52 -12.05 8.74
C ILE A 285 -8.00 -12.71 7.44
N VAL A 286 -7.18 -13.63 6.87
CA VAL A 286 -7.57 -14.39 5.67
C VAL A 286 -8.78 -15.26 5.95
N ILE A 287 -8.77 -16.05 7.02
CA ILE A 287 -9.91 -16.91 7.38
C ILE A 287 -11.14 -16.06 7.68
N GLY A 288 -10.99 -14.97 8.42
CA GLY A 288 -12.10 -14.04 8.68
C GLY A 288 -12.67 -13.43 7.40
N GLY A 289 -11.81 -13.00 6.48
CA GLY A 289 -12.23 -12.48 5.16
C GLY A 289 -12.96 -13.55 4.33
N MET A 290 -12.47 -14.80 4.34
CA MET A 290 -13.15 -15.92 3.70
C MET A 290 -14.54 -16.14 4.30
N VAL A 291 -14.68 -16.20 5.62
CA VAL A 291 -15.96 -16.41 6.31
C VAL A 291 -16.95 -15.30 6.00
N GLY A 292 -16.53 -14.05 6.10
CA GLY A 292 -17.39 -12.90 5.80
C GLY A 292 -17.85 -12.86 4.35
N CYS A 293 -16.94 -13.10 3.40
CA CYS A 293 -17.27 -13.11 1.97
C CYS A 293 -18.20 -14.28 1.60
N VAL A 294 -17.91 -15.48 2.09
CA VAL A 294 -18.78 -16.66 1.90
C VAL A 294 -20.19 -16.40 2.44
N PHE A 295 -20.29 -15.82 3.63
CA PHE A 295 -21.59 -15.46 4.19
C PHE A 295 -22.35 -14.48 3.28
N GLY A 296 -21.71 -13.41 2.82
CA GLY A 296 -22.31 -12.45 1.92
C GLY A 296 -22.79 -13.08 0.60
N PHE A 297 -22.02 -14.02 0.04
CA PHE A 297 -22.39 -14.75 -1.17
C PHE A 297 -23.56 -15.75 -0.94
N MET A 298 -23.55 -16.44 0.18
CA MET A 298 -24.58 -17.43 0.50
C MET A 298 -25.92 -16.79 0.88
N THR A 299 -25.89 -15.56 1.37
CA THR A 299 -27.10 -14.81 1.73
C THR A 299 -27.58 -13.86 0.63
N ASP A 300 -26.94 -13.92 -0.55
CA ASP A 300 -27.26 -13.08 -1.73
C ASP A 300 -27.37 -11.58 -1.38
N VAL A 301 -26.45 -11.09 -0.56
CA VAL A 301 -26.35 -9.65 -0.27
C VAL A 301 -25.87 -8.96 -1.53
N LEU A 302 -26.68 -8.08 -2.10
CA LEU A 302 -26.30 -7.26 -3.24
C LEU A 302 -25.72 -5.95 -2.73
N LEU A 303 -24.57 -5.53 -3.23
CA LEU A 303 -23.98 -4.22 -2.94
C LEU A 303 -23.73 -3.48 -4.24
N HIS A 304 -24.45 -2.39 -4.44
CA HIS A 304 -24.39 -1.57 -5.66
C HIS A 304 -23.32 -0.48 -5.61
N ALA A 305 -22.51 -0.42 -4.55
CA ALA A 305 -21.36 0.46 -4.44
C ALA A 305 -20.07 -0.30 -4.78
N PRO A 306 -19.15 0.27 -5.57
CA PRO A 306 -17.85 -0.35 -5.84
C PRO A 306 -16.85 -0.14 -4.70
N TRP A 307 -17.34 -0.17 -3.47
CA TRP A 307 -16.59 0.04 -2.24
C TRP A 307 -17.15 -0.84 -1.13
N GLY A 308 -16.38 -1.08 -0.06
CA GLY A 308 -16.80 -1.88 1.09
C GLY A 308 -16.84 -1.06 2.39
N GLY A 309 -17.10 -1.75 3.49
CA GLY A 309 -17.15 -1.15 4.83
C GLY A 309 -18.56 -0.86 5.32
N LEU A 310 -18.68 -0.50 6.60
CA LEU A 310 -19.97 -0.16 7.20
C LEU A 310 -20.61 1.05 6.53
N ILE A 311 -19.81 1.98 6.00
CA ILE A 311 -20.30 3.15 5.28
C ILE A 311 -21.16 2.79 4.07
N THR A 312 -20.96 1.63 3.46
CA THR A 312 -21.73 1.18 2.29
C THR A 312 -22.95 0.32 2.67
N ALA A 313 -23.13 0.00 3.94
CA ALA A 313 -24.28 -0.78 4.40
C ALA A 313 -25.65 -0.23 3.92
N PRO A 314 -25.92 1.09 3.92
CA PRO A 314 -27.19 1.64 3.46
C PRO A 314 -27.52 1.37 1.99
N VAL A 315 -26.51 1.10 1.15
CA VAL A 315 -26.71 0.79 -0.30
C VAL A 315 -26.67 -0.70 -0.60
N SER A 316 -26.65 -1.54 0.43
CA SER A 316 -26.84 -2.98 0.28
C SER A 316 -28.34 -3.34 0.21
N SER A 317 -28.65 -4.38 -0.54
CA SER A 317 -30.05 -4.89 -0.64
C SER A 317 -30.58 -5.42 0.70
N ASN A 318 -29.68 -5.85 1.60
CA ASN A 318 -30.01 -6.42 2.88
C ASN A 318 -29.02 -5.95 3.95
N ILE A 319 -29.30 -4.79 4.54
CA ILE A 319 -28.47 -4.15 5.55
C ILE A 319 -28.16 -5.08 6.73
N PRO A 320 -29.17 -5.76 7.36
CA PRO A 320 -28.89 -6.67 8.45
C PRO A 320 -27.91 -7.79 8.09
N MET A 321 -28.10 -8.46 6.94
CA MET A 321 -27.19 -9.53 6.53
C MET A 321 -25.80 -9.03 6.17
N TYR A 322 -25.68 -7.87 5.56
CA TYR A 322 -24.39 -7.23 5.29
C TYR A 322 -23.62 -6.97 6.59
N VAL A 323 -24.26 -6.37 7.57
CA VAL A 323 -23.67 -6.08 8.90
C VAL A 323 -23.33 -7.37 9.65
N VAL A 324 -24.21 -8.38 9.60
CA VAL A 324 -23.94 -9.71 10.20
C VAL A 324 -22.72 -10.35 9.54
N GLY A 325 -22.59 -10.27 8.21
CA GLY A 325 -21.42 -10.79 7.50
C GLY A 325 -20.11 -10.12 7.94
N ILE A 326 -20.12 -8.78 8.09
CA ILE A 326 -19.00 -8.04 8.64
C ILE A 326 -18.68 -8.47 10.07
N ALA A 327 -19.71 -8.60 10.91
CA ALA A 327 -19.55 -9.04 12.30
C ALA A 327 -18.98 -10.45 12.40
N LEU A 328 -19.49 -11.41 11.61
CA LEU A 328 -19.01 -12.79 11.58
C LEU A 328 -17.55 -12.87 11.13
N GLY A 329 -17.18 -12.22 10.03
CA GLY A 329 -15.81 -12.20 9.55
C GLY A 329 -14.86 -11.56 10.56
N SER A 330 -15.25 -10.40 11.12
CA SER A 330 -14.45 -9.67 12.12
C SER A 330 -14.31 -10.45 13.42
N LEU A 331 -15.39 -11.09 13.90
CA LEU A 331 -15.36 -11.92 15.09
C LEU A 331 -14.48 -13.17 14.88
N THR A 332 -14.58 -13.80 13.71
CA THR A 332 -13.71 -14.93 13.35
C THR A 332 -12.23 -14.53 13.39
N THR A 333 -11.86 -13.41 12.78
CA THR A 333 -10.52 -12.85 12.85
C THR A 333 -10.09 -12.62 14.31
N ALA A 334 -10.94 -11.95 15.09
CA ALA A 334 -10.64 -11.59 16.48
C ALA A 334 -10.43 -12.82 17.36
N LEU A 335 -11.27 -13.82 17.22
CA LEU A 335 -11.17 -15.05 17.99
C LEU A 335 -9.90 -15.84 17.63
N ILE A 336 -9.64 -16.05 16.33
CA ILE A 336 -8.46 -16.81 15.90
C ILE A 336 -7.18 -16.13 16.41
N VAL A 337 -6.98 -14.85 16.13
CA VAL A 337 -5.77 -14.13 16.59
C VAL A 337 -5.74 -14.03 18.11
N GLY A 338 -6.89 -13.79 18.74
CA GLY A 338 -7.00 -13.65 20.18
C GLY A 338 -6.65 -14.93 20.94
N PHE A 339 -7.05 -16.09 20.46
CA PHE A 339 -6.67 -17.37 21.07
C PHE A 339 -5.22 -17.74 20.75
N TRP A 340 -4.74 -17.44 19.57
CA TRP A 340 -3.42 -17.85 19.10
C TRP A 340 -2.28 -16.95 19.61
N LYS A 341 -2.54 -15.66 19.82
CA LYS A 341 -1.53 -14.71 20.31
C LYS A 341 -1.21 -14.96 21.79
N PRO A 342 0.06 -15.01 22.20
CA PRO A 342 0.45 -15.13 23.60
C PRO A 342 0.09 -13.85 24.39
N VAL A 343 -0.01 -13.98 25.70
CA VAL A 343 -0.14 -12.82 26.59
C VAL A 343 1.14 -12.01 26.52
N VAL A 344 1.02 -10.71 26.33
CA VAL A 344 2.18 -9.78 26.42
C VAL A 344 2.53 -9.68 27.91
N VAL A 345 3.68 -10.19 28.29
CA VAL A 345 4.26 -9.94 29.61
C VAL A 345 4.86 -8.53 29.52
N GLU A 346 4.15 -7.53 30.03
CA GLU A 346 4.79 -6.25 30.30
C GLU A 346 5.79 -6.50 31.45
N ASP A 347 7.08 -6.42 31.15
CA ASP A 347 8.08 -6.31 32.21
C ASP A 347 7.76 -5.04 33.00
N GLU A 348 7.23 -5.19 34.21
CA GLU A 348 6.87 -4.09 35.12
C GLU A 348 8.09 -3.23 35.57
N THR A 349 9.29 -3.57 35.12
CA THR A 349 10.51 -2.78 35.31
C THR A 349 10.69 -1.63 34.33
N ALA A 350 9.88 -1.56 33.27
CA ALA A 350 9.79 -0.35 32.45
C ALA A 350 8.51 0.42 32.84
N VAL A 351 8.53 1.06 34.01
CA VAL A 351 7.57 2.11 34.36
C VAL A 351 7.71 3.20 33.29
N ALA A 352 6.94 3.07 32.22
CA ALA A 352 6.68 4.18 31.33
C ALA A 352 5.79 5.17 32.09
N THR A 353 6.42 6.08 32.80
CA THR A 353 5.84 7.39 33.07
C THR A 353 5.17 7.84 31.77
N PRO A 354 3.97 8.44 31.79
CA PRO A 354 3.41 9.05 30.60
C PRO A 354 4.38 10.14 30.20
N VAL A 355 5.25 9.81 29.27
CA VAL A 355 6.10 10.80 28.62
C VAL A 355 5.13 11.55 27.71
N GLN A 356 4.55 12.64 28.26
CA GLN A 356 4.35 13.82 27.46
C GLN A 356 5.54 13.86 26.50
N ALA A 357 5.27 14.05 25.22
CA ALA A 357 6.30 14.22 24.22
C ALA A 357 7.32 15.25 24.72
N GLN A 358 8.26 14.80 25.53
CA GLN A 358 9.51 15.50 25.71
C GLN A 358 10.20 15.29 24.37
N ALA A 359 10.10 16.31 23.54
CA ALA A 359 11.04 16.50 22.47
C ALA A 359 12.41 16.14 23.04
N ALA A 360 13.09 15.18 22.40
CA ALA A 360 14.52 15.01 22.63
C ALA A 360 15.13 16.41 22.66
N PRO A 361 16.11 16.68 23.53
CA PRO A 361 16.70 18.02 23.63
C PRO A 361 16.97 18.48 22.22
N VAL A 362 16.31 19.59 21.80
CA VAL A 362 16.45 20.16 20.48
C VAL A 362 17.89 20.68 20.44
N ALA A 363 18.80 19.82 19.98
CA ALA A 363 20.14 20.23 19.67
C ALA A 363 20.02 21.29 18.58
N GLY A 364 20.85 22.32 18.59
CA GLY A 364 20.88 23.33 17.56
C GLY A 364 21.18 22.70 16.18
N GLU A 365 20.89 23.40 15.09
CA GLU A 365 21.24 22.93 13.76
C GLU A 365 22.71 22.52 13.68
N GLY A 366 22.98 21.25 13.28
CA GLY A 366 24.32 20.72 13.13
C GLY A 366 24.94 20.07 14.38
N GLU A 367 24.18 19.85 15.45
CA GLU A 367 24.67 19.22 16.69
C GLU A 367 24.27 17.72 16.84
N TYR A 368 23.94 17.04 15.75
CA TYR A 368 23.52 15.65 15.76
C TYR A 368 24.66 14.69 15.38
N ASP A 369 24.81 13.62 16.14
CA ASP A 369 25.81 12.57 15.90
C ASP A 369 25.40 11.64 14.74
N VAL A 370 24.11 11.30 14.67
CA VAL A 370 23.52 10.39 13.71
C VAL A 370 22.29 11.03 13.09
N LEU A 371 22.13 10.83 11.78
CA LEU A 371 20.94 11.22 11.07
C LEU A 371 20.15 9.99 10.65
N ALA A 372 18.85 10.14 10.45
CA ALA A 372 18.05 9.10 9.83
C ALA A 372 16.97 9.66 8.91
N VAL A 373 16.64 8.92 7.87
CA VAL A 373 15.47 9.17 7.02
C VAL A 373 14.59 7.93 7.08
N THR A 374 13.31 8.12 7.34
CA THR A 374 12.35 7.01 7.34
C THR A 374 11.27 7.25 6.30
N CYS A 375 11.00 6.26 5.43
CA CYS A 375 9.90 6.30 4.48
C CYS A 375 9.34 4.93 4.16
N CYS A 376 8.02 4.86 4.01
CA CYS A 376 7.30 3.64 3.63
C CYS A 376 6.22 3.96 2.59
N PRO A 377 5.66 2.95 1.89
CA PRO A 377 4.67 3.14 0.83
C PRO A 377 3.42 3.92 1.26
N SER A 378 2.89 3.65 2.45
CA SER A 378 1.73 4.38 2.98
C SER A 378 2.08 5.77 3.50
N GLY A 379 3.37 6.03 3.77
CA GLY A 379 3.85 7.29 4.34
C GLY A 379 3.35 7.59 5.76
N VAL A 380 2.81 6.59 6.47
CA VAL A 380 2.21 6.79 7.80
C VAL A 380 2.78 5.80 8.81
N ALA A 381 2.28 4.57 8.90
CA ALA A 381 2.52 3.67 10.01
C ALA A 381 4.01 3.31 10.19
N HIS A 382 4.63 2.67 9.20
CA HIS A 382 6.02 2.23 9.32
C HIS A 382 7.01 3.39 9.36
N THR A 383 6.72 4.49 8.67
CA THR A 383 7.55 5.70 8.69
C THR A 383 7.69 6.25 10.10
N PHE A 384 6.55 6.47 10.79
CA PHE A 384 6.57 7.03 12.15
C PHE A 384 7.03 6.04 13.21
N MET A 385 6.72 4.74 13.06
CA MET A 385 7.18 3.71 13.98
C MET A 385 8.71 3.52 13.92
N ALA A 386 9.29 3.51 12.73
CA ALA A 386 10.74 3.44 12.54
C ALA A 386 11.44 4.69 13.08
N ALA A 387 10.90 5.88 12.82
CA ALA A 387 11.42 7.13 13.37
C ALA A 387 11.45 7.09 14.90
N LYS A 388 10.33 6.73 15.52
CA LYS A 388 10.22 6.63 16.98
C LYS A 388 11.14 5.58 17.60
N ALA A 389 11.34 4.44 16.91
CA ALA A 389 12.27 3.41 17.37
C ALA A 389 13.72 3.90 17.37
N LEU A 390 14.13 4.61 16.30
CA LEU A 390 15.47 5.19 16.21
C LEU A 390 15.70 6.31 17.21
N GLU A 391 14.72 7.20 17.41
CA GLU A 391 14.79 8.27 18.42
C GLU A 391 14.89 7.71 19.84
N LYS A 392 14.08 6.69 20.17
CA LYS A 392 14.12 6.02 21.46
C LYS A 392 15.46 5.32 21.70
N ALA A 393 16.00 4.67 20.67
CA ALA A 393 17.30 4.01 20.74
C ALA A 393 18.44 5.03 20.92
N GLY A 394 18.38 6.18 20.22
CA GLY A 394 19.32 7.30 20.39
C GLY A 394 19.32 7.83 21.82
N ALA A 395 18.13 8.09 22.37
CA ALA A 395 17.98 8.53 23.74
C ALA A 395 18.54 7.53 24.76
N ALA A 396 18.28 6.22 24.54
CA ALA A 396 18.79 5.16 25.40
C ALA A 396 20.33 5.01 25.34
N ALA A 397 20.92 5.27 24.16
CA ALA A 397 22.37 5.21 23.96
C ALA A 397 23.11 6.53 24.24
N GLY A 398 22.40 7.61 24.59
CA GLY A 398 22.97 8.93 24.76
C GLY A 398 23.51 9.59 23.48
N ILE A 399 23.03 9.10 22.31
CA ILE A 399 23.43 9.58 20.98
C ILE A 399 22.41 10.59 20.49
N LYS A 400 22.87 11.76 20.06
CA LYS A 400 22.00 12.78 19.48
C LYS A 400 21.62 12.39 18.04
N ILE A 401 20.36 12.01 17.84
CA ILE A 401 19.84 11.60 16.54
C ILE A 401 18.76 12.58 16.05
N LYS A 402 18.77 12.91 14.77
CA LYS A 402 17.67 13.62 14.10
C LYS A 402 17.07 12.76 12.99
N VAL A 403 15.76 12.59 13.03
CA VAL A 403 15.05 11.74 12.09
C VAL A 403 14.14 12.59 11.19
N GLU A 404 14.40 12.55 9.89
CA GLU A 404 13.50 13.07 8.86
C GLU A 404 12.49 11.99 8.48
N THR A 405 11.20 12.31 8.51
CA THR A 405 10.17 11.41 8.02
C THR A 405 9.66 11.87 6.66
N GLN A 406 9.65 10.96 5.69
CA GLN A 406 9.10 11.19 4.35
C GLN A 406 7.81 10.39 4.22
N GLY A 407 6.71 11.02 4.60
CA GLY A 407 5.41 10.38 4.69
C GLY A 407 4.34 11.05 3.84
N SER A 408 3.08 10.69 4.10
CA SER A 408 1.89 11.29 3.48
C SER A 408 1.77 12.80 3.75
N ASN A 409 2.31 13.26 4.89
CA ASN A 409 2.36 14.67 5.27
C ASN A 409 3.55 15.44 4.67
N GLY A 410 4.24 14.83 3.69
CA GLY A 410 5.43 15.40 3.08
C GLY A 410 6.71 15.12 3.88
N LEU A 411 7.68 16.04 3.76
CA LEU A 411 8.94 16.01 4.49
C LEU A 411 8.74 16.70 5.85
N VAL A 412 8.84 15.94 6.92
CA VAL A 412 8.75 16.46 8.29
C VAL A 412 10.12 16.37 8.94
N ASN A 413 10.51 17.37 9.71
CA ASN A 413 11.80 17.47 10.39
C ASN A 413 13.01 17.37 9.42
N LYS A 414 12.93 18.13 8.30
CA LYS A 414 13.91 18.07 7.21
C LYS A 414 15.34 18.26 7.69
N LEU A 415 16.22 17.37 7.23
CA LEU A 415 17.66 17.45 7.51
C LEU A 415 18.30 18.59 6.70
N THR A 416 19.03 19.46 7.37
CA THR A 416 19.72 20.59 6.74
C THR A 416 21.11 20.20 6.24
N ALA A 417 21.69 21.00 5.37
CA ALA A 417 23.07 20.80 4.90
C ALA A 417 24.08 20.84 6.06
N LYS A 418 23.80 21.61 7.12
CA LYS A 418 24.63 21.67 8.32
C LYS A 418 24.54 20.38 9.14
N ASP A 419 23.35 19.79 9.25
CA ASP A 419 23.17 18.50 9.92
C ASP A 419 23.99 17.42 9.20
N VAL A 420 23.91 17.38 7.85
CA VAL A 420 24.62 16.40 7.02
C VAL A 420 26.14 16.58 7.09
N ALA A 421 26.63 17.81 7.17
CA ALA A 421 28.06 18.10 7.23
C ALA A 421 28.71 17.66 8.56
N ASN A 422 27.96 17.67 9.66
CA ASN A 422 28.50 17.45 11.01
C ASN A 422 28.22 16.04 11.55
N ALA A 423 27.27 15.31 10.98
CA ALA A 423 26.92 13.96 11.42
C ALA A 423 27.94 12.90 10.97
N LYS A 424 28.10 11.86 11.78
CA LYS A 424 29.03 10.74 11.51
C LYS A 424 28.55 9.85 10.36
N PHE A 425 27.24 9.57 10.33
CA PHE A 425 26.60 8.77 9.28
C PHE A 425 25.08 9.01 9.28
N ILE A 426 24.41 8.52 8.22
CA ILE A 426 22.97 8.57 8.07
C ILE A 426 22.39 7.17 7.91
N ILE A 427 21.27 6.90 8.58
CA ILE A 427 20.48 5.68 8.43
C ILE A 427 19.34 5.96 7.45
N LEU A 428 19.31 5.24 6.33
CA LEU A 428 18.24 5.29 5.36
C LEU A 428 17.32 4.10 5.59
N ALA A 429 16.31 4.29 6.44
CA ALA A 429 15.31 3.26 6.76
C ALA A 429 14.11 3.39 5.83
N HIS A 430 14.16 2.70 4.69
CA HIS A 430 13.19 2.93 3.63
C HIS A 430 12.68 1.64 2.97
N ASP A 431 11.40 1.65 2.58
CA ASP A 431 10.74 0.61 1.80
C ASP A 431 10.36 1.12 0.40
N ILE A 432 10.55 2.41 0.14
CA ILE A 432 10.41 3.11 -1.15
C ILE A 432 11.60 4.06 -1.34
N PRO A 433 11.89 4.51 -2.56
CA PRO A 433 12.99 5.44 -2.80
C PRO A 433 12.91 6.71 -1.96
N VAL A 434 14.02 7.08 -1.33
CA VAL A 434 14.15 8.30 -0.52
C VAL A 434 14.12 9.51 -1.43
N LYS A 435 13.27 10.49 -1.13
CA LYS A 435 13.20 11.77 -1.89
C LYS A 435 14.44 12.60 -1.61
N GLU A 436 14.93 13.28 -2.65
CA GLU A 436 16.10 14.15 -2.57
C GLU A 436 17.34 13.45 -1.98
N SER A 437 17.57 12.17 -2.33
CA SER A 437 18.67 11.35 -1.83
C SER A 437 20.05 11.92 -2.15
N ASP A 438 20.16 12.73 -3.21
CA ASP A 438 21.40 13.39 -3.60
C ASP A 438 22.00 14.27 -2.47
N ARG A 439 21.15 14.75 -1.54
CA ARG A 439 21.59 15.49 -0.34
C ARG A 439 22.52 14.69 0.55
N PHE A 440 22.48 13.37 0.47
CA PHE A 440 23.19 12.45 1.35
C PHE A 440 24.38 11.76 0.68
N ALA A 441 24.74 12.16 -0.55
CA ALA A 441 25.80 11.50 -1.33
C ALA A 441 27.19 11.56 -0.65
N ASN A 442 27.46 12.58 0.16
CA ASN A 442 28.77 12.83 0.77
C ASN A 442 28.88 12.35 2.23
N ILE A 443 27.88 11.65 2.77
CA ILE A 443 27.92 11.08 4.13
C ILE A 443 27.85 9.55 4.06
N ARG A 444 28.50 8.87 4.99
CA ARG A 444 28.39 7.40 5.13
C ARG A 444 26.93 7.02 5.32
N GLN A 445 26.42 6.12 4.47
CA GLN A 445 25.03 5.67 4.49
C GLN A 445 24.92 4.24 5.01
N VAL A 446 23.93 4.01 5.86
CA VAL A 446 23.51 2.69 6.34
C VAL A 446 22.10 2.46 5.86
N GLU A 447 21.92 1.61 4.86
CA GLU A 447 20.61 1.30 4.29
C GLU A 447 19.95 0.12 5.01
N CYS A 448 18.67 0.27 5.35
CA CYS A 448 17.86 -0.79 5.94
C CYS A 448 16.37 -0.60 5.58
N SER A 449 15.54 -1.61 5.81
CA SER A 449 14.10 -1.46 5.73
C SER A 449 13.54 -0.75 6.97
N THR A 450 12.35 -0.12 6.85
CA THR A 450 11.65 0.44 8.03
C THR A 450 11.41 -0.62 9.10
N LYS A 451 11.16 -1.86 8.71
CA LYS A 451 10.96 -3.00 9.61
C LYS A 451 12.24 -3.39 10.36
N GLU A 452 13.37 -3.31 9.71
CA GLU A 452 14.67 -3.57 10.32
C GLU A 452 15.06 -2.46 11.28
N ALA A 453 14.82 -1.20 10.92
CA ALA A 453 15.00 -0.06 11.79
C ALA A 453 14.18 -0.16 13.10
N MET A 454 12.95 -0.69 13.03
CA MET A 454 12.13 -0.93 14.22
C MET A 454 12.68 -2.05 15.13
N LYS A 455 13.27 -3.11 14.53
CA LYS A 455 13.76 -4.26 15.31
C LYS A 455 15.15 -4.06 15.89
N ASN A 456 16.05 -3.45 15.12
CA ASN A 456 17.48 -3.38 15.37
C ASN A 456 17.96 -1.94 15.57
N ALA A 457 17.08 -1.04 16.05
CA ALA A 457 17.37 0.38 16.18
C ALA A 457 18.68 0.66 16.95
N LEU A 458 18.91 -0.02 18.07
CA LEU A 458 20.12 0.14 18.89
C LEU A 458 21.40 -0.21 18.14
N THR A 459 21.40 -1.30 17.38
CA THR A 459 22.55 -1.73 16.57
C THR A 459 22.83 -0.76 15.44
N LEU A 460 21.78 -0.26 14.79
CA LEU A 460 21.88 0.67 13.66
C LEU A 460 22.44 2.04 14.07
N ILE A 461 22.13 2.54 15.26
CA ILE A 461 22.62 3.85 15.71
C ILE A 461 24.04 3.79 16.28
N GLN A 462 24.57 2.62 16.55
CA GLN A 462 25.94 2.42 16.98
C GLN A 462 26.93 2.27 15.80
N GLY A 463 26.42 2.10 14.56
CA GLY A 463 27.16 2.08 13.29
C GLY A 463 27.63 0.71 12.92
#